data_2275eaa0f9f26c1ef0288ea8f7cc26ed
#
_entry.id   2275eaa0f9f26c1ef0288ea8f7cc26ed
#
_cell.length_a   1.000
_cell.length_b   1.000
_cell.length_c   1.000
_cell.angle_alpha   90.00
_cell.angle_beta   90.00
_cell.angle_gamma   90.00
#
_symmetry.space_group_name_H-M   'P 1'
#
loop_
_entity.id
_entity.type
_entity.pdbx_description
1 polymer ?
#
loop_
_entity_poly.entity_id
_entity_poly.type
_entity_poly.pdbx_seq_one_letter_code
_entity_poly.pdbx_strand_id
1 'polypeptide(L)'
;GNDSGLANNGINISCKSGNWSYTNPSDIRYWPTTDTKLNFYAVNPGSNRFFSWKFSNSKKEISYVCFNEYQTSNFTIENGVNKPIHTNTDVMYAVAKDQTHETNKGKVKFKFKHILSQVVFKAKTQYDNDMEVDINAVSIHNFQIGGTFTIPEGEPAQSNWTLNGKNQPSGFTVKKVEEGKNIKVTLSDNAKDISDGPMLFVPQKLTKWAVPSTIAAANTAKQSYLKITCKIKQGGAFLFGSNTEYKDLYVPFEADWQPGKRYIYTLIFGGGYDADGNPILQPINFEAAVDDWKEEPESNVDL
;
A
#
# COMPACT_ATOMS: atom_id res chain seq x y z
N GLY A 1 11.67 33.39 13.79
CA GLY A 1 10.22 33.44 13.98
C GLY A 1 9.86 32.44 15.05
N ASN A 2 9.21 32.91 16.09
CA ASN A 2 8.81 32.08 17.21
C ASN A 2 7.83 31.01 16.76
N ASP A 3 8.14 29.76 17.02
CA ASP A 3 7.23 28.61 16.99
C ASP A 3 6.21 28.71 18.14
N SER A 4 5.75 29.91 18.41
CA SER A 4 4.80 30.16 19.49
C SER A 4 3.42 29.68 19.08
N GLY A 5 3.20 28.39 19.22
CA GLY A 5 1.84 27.90 19.24
C GLY A 5 1.45 26.74 18.32
N LEU A 6 2.36 26.19 17.55
CA LEU A 6 2.11 24.86 17.02
C LEU A 6 2.49 23.88 18.11
N ALA A 7 1.53 23.55 18.95
CA ALA A 7 1.65 22.42 19.84
C ALA A 7 2.18 21.23 19.04
N ASN A 8 2.96 20.36 19.67
CA ASN A 8 3.49 19.12 19.10
C ASN A 8 2.42 18.21 18.45
N ASN A 9 1.15 18.60 18.50
CA ASN A 9 -0.02 17.86 18.06
C ASN A 9 -0.72 18.45 16.83
N GLY A 10 -0.24 19.58 16.27
CA GLY A 10 -0.88 20.24 15.11
C GLY A 10 -2.29 20.81 15.44
N ILE A 11 -2.93 21.34 14.41
CA ILE A 11 -4.29 21.86 14.48
C ILE A 11 -5.18 20.95 13.62
N ASN A 12 -6.27 20.46 14.22
CA ASN A 12 -7.23 19.64 13.49
C ASN A 12 -8.20 20.52 12.70
N ILE A 13 -8.28 20.25 11.40
CA ILE A 13 -9.29 20.82 10.52
C ILE A 13 -10.19 19.73 9.98
N SER A 14 -11.43 20.02 9.74
CA SER A 14 -12.43 19.10 9.22
C SER A 14 -13.20 19.70 8.07
N CYS A 15 -13.62 18.85 7.14
CA CYS A 15 -14.48 19.22 6.03
C CYS A 15 -15.93 18.84 6.32
N LYS A 16 -16.84 19.80 6.22
CA LYS A 16 -18.30 19.55 6.26
C LYS A 16 -18.92 20.15 5.00
N SER A 17 -19.56 19.30 4.20
CA SER A 17 -20.21 19.72 2.93
C SER A 17 -19.30 20.56 2.01
N GLY A 18 -18.04 20.17 1.88
CA GLY A 18 -17.06 20.86 1.04
C GLY A 18 -16.39 22.08 1.68
N ASN A 19 -16.78 22.48 2.88
CA ASN A 19 -16.18 23.61 3.59
C ASN A 19 -15.22 23.11 4.67
N TRP A 20 -13.97 23.55 4.59
CA TRP A 20 -12.94 23.26 5.58
C TRP A 20 -12.95 24.30 6.70
N SER A 21 -12.88 23.86 7.94
CA SER A 21 -12.85 24.72 9.11
C SER A 21 -12.08 24.06 10.27
N TYR A 22 -11.70 24.88 11.23
CA TYR A 22 -11.14 24.39 12.49
C TYR A 22 -12.13 23.44 13.17
N THR A 23 -11.66 22.26 13.58
CA THR A 23 -12.48 21.30 14.33
C THR A 23 -12.84 21.84 15.72
N ASN A 24 -11.90 22.57 16.33
CA ASN A 24 -12.10 23.22 17.62
C ASN A 24 -11.98 24.74 17.43
N PRO A 25 -13.00 25.53 17.79
CA PRO A 25 -12.95 26.99 17.70
C PRO A 25 -11.79 27.63 18.47
N SER A 26 -11.29 27.01 19.55
CA SER A 26 -10.15 27.51 20.32
C SER A 26 -8.82 27.43 19.54
N ASP A 27 -8.79 26.67 18.47
CA ASP A 27 -7.58 26.48 17.65
C ASP A 27 -7.45 27.53 16.55
N ILE A 28 -8.42 28.44 16.42
CA ILE A 28 -8.39 29.52 15.42
C ILE A 28 -7.10 30.32 15.56
N ARG A 29 -6.43 30.54 14.45
CA ARG A 29 -5.22 31.37 14.32
C ARG A 29 -5.48 32.49 13.34
N TYR A 30 -4.89 33.64 13.62
CA TYR A 30 -5.01 34.82 12.77
C TYR A 30 -3.71 35.09 12.04
N TRP A 31 -3.82 35.67 10.87
CA TRP A 31 -2.67 36.10 10.12
C TRP A 31 -1.89 37.18 10.87
N PRO A 32 -0.54 37.17 10.78
CA PRO A 32 0.27 38.27 11.28
C PRO A 32 -0.14 39.59 10.65
N THR A 33 -0.08 40.66 11.40
CA THR A 33 -0.36 42.03 10.91
C THR A 33 0.78 42.62 10.07
N THR A 34 1.88 41.90 9.96
CA THR A 34 3.08 42.23 9.18
C THR A 34 3.18 41.33 7.96
N ASP A 35 4.01 41.70 6.98
CA ASP A 35 4.29 40.90 5.79
C ASP A 35 5.09 39.62 6.10
N THR A 36 4.89 39.04 7.27
CA THR A 36 5.54 37.81 7.69
C THR A 36 5.06 36.64 6.88
N LYS A 37 5.95 35.96 6.19
CA LYS A 37 5.68 34.74 5.44
C LYS A 37 5.55 33.56 6.40
N LEU A 38 4.49 32.77 6.23
CA LEU A 38 4.22 31.55 6.97
C LEU A 38 4.34 30.31 6.08
N ASN A 39 4.83 29.22 6.65
CA ASN A 39 4.87 27.93 5.99
C ASN A 39 3.88 26.98 6.68
N PHE A 40 3.02 26.39 5.87
CA PHE A 40 2.00 25.48 6.34
C PHE A 40 2.32 24.04 5.88
N TYR A 41 2.12 23.11 6.78
CA TYR A 41 2.28 21.67 6.53
C TYR A 41 1.00 20.98 6.96
N ALA A 42 0.45 20.14 6.12
CA ALA A 42 -0.75 19.38 6.41
C ALA A 42 -0.50 17.87 6.20
N VAL A 43 -1.17 17.06 6.99
CA VAL A 43 -1.16 15.59 6.89
C VAL A 43 -2.60 15.11 6.96
N ASN A 44 -2.97 14.19 6.10
CA ASN A 44 -4.26 13.53 6.06
C ASN A 44 -4.08 12.02 6.04
N PRO A 45 -4.80 11.26 6.85
CA PRO A 45 -5.67 11.70 7.95
C PRO A 45 -4.88 12.12 9.19
N GLY A 46 -5.56 12.61 10.20
CA GLY A 46 -4.95 12.87 11.51
C GLY A 46 -4.34 11.60 12.12
N SER A 47 -3.35 11.72 13.01
CA SER A 47 -2.60 10.59 13.57
C SER A 47 -3.51 9.51 14.18
N ASN A 48 -3.10 8.25 14.01
CA ASN A 48 -3.77 7.09 14.59
C ASN A 48 -2.72 6.09 15.11
N ARG A 49 -3.14 4.88 15.54
CA ARG A 49 -2.22 3.85 16.05
C ARG A 49 -1.21 3.32 15.02
N PHE A 50 -1.41 3.56 13.72
CA PHE A 50 -0.59 3.03 12.63
C PHE A 50 0.41 4.04 12.09
N PHE A 51 0.14 5.32 12.27
CA PHE A 51 1.08 6.36 11.90
C PHE A 51 1.03 7.53 12.88
N SER A 52 2.14 8.20 12.98
CA SER A 52 2.32 9.42 13.75
C SER A 52 3.15 10.40 12.92
N TRP A 53 2.95 11.67 13.18
CA TRP A 53 3.74 12.72 12.58
C TRP A 53 4.47 13.52 13.66
N LYS A 54 5.62 14.04 13.28
CA LYS A 54 6.43 14.88 14.14
C LYS A 54 6.90 16.10 13.37
N PHE A 55 6.39 17.24 13.76
CA PHE A 55 6.78 18.52 13.19
C PHE A 55 7.54 19.33 14.21
N SER A 56 8.72 19.82 13.82
CA SER A 56 9.51 20.79 14.55
C SER A 56 10.21 21.68 13.53
N ASN A 57 10.89 22.74 13.97
CA ASN A 57 11.69 23.58 13.08
C ASN A 57 12.75 22.77 12.30
N SER A 58 13.31 21.74 12.94
CA SER A 58 14.38 20.92 12.39
C SER A 58 13.93 19.63 11.72
N LYS A 59 12.69 19.15 12.01
CA LYS A 59 12.20 17.85 11.53
C LYS A 59 10.75 17.92 11.11
N LYS A 60 10.46 17.38 9.95
CA LYS A 60 9.11 17.22 9.39
C LYS A 60 9.00 15.78 8.91
N GLU A 61 8.57 14.90 9.82
CA GLU A 61 8.62 13.45 9.64
C GLU A 61 7.24 12.82 9.89
N ILE A 62 6.92 11.80 9.10
CA ILE A 62 5.75 10.93 9.26
C ILE A 62 6.27 9.51 9.47
N SER A 63 5.98 8.92 10.62
CA SER A 63 6.28 7.51 10.89
C SER A 63 5.07 6.65 10.55
N TYR A 64 5.28 5.59 9.80
CA TYR A 64 4.22 4.70 9.33
C TYR A 64 4.63 3.25 9.49
N VAL A 65 3.67 2.40 9.85
CA VAL A 65 3.83 0.95 9.89
C VAL A 65 2.63 0.31 9.19
N CYS A 66 2.90 -0.51 8.21
CA CYS A 66 1.91 -1.34 7.53
C CYS A 66 1.54 -2.51 8.45
N PHE A 67 0.28 -2.68 8.75
CA PHE A 67 -0.21 -3.80 9.52
C PHE A 67 -0.95 -4.78 8.64
N ASN A 68 -0.61 -6.05 8.77
CA ASN A 68 -1.37 -7.15 8.22
C ASN A 68 -2.50 -7.53 9.21
N GLU A 69 -3.41 -6.59 9.47
CA GLU A 69 -4.61 -6.92 10.23
C GLU A 69 -5.66 -7.57 9.33
N TYR A 70 -5.34 -8.75 8.81
CA TYR A 70 -6.37 -9.70 8.43
C TYR A 70 -6.91 -10.34 9.71
N GLN A 71 -7.41 -9.50 10.62
CA GLN A 71 -8.09 -10.01 11.80
C GLN A 71 -9.55 -10.25 11.44
N THR A 72 -9.98 -11.48 11.68
CA THR A 72 -11.36 -11.95 11.56
C THR A 72 -12.37 -11.18 12.43
N SER A 73 -11.95 -10.16 13.14
CA SER A 73 -12.76 -9.33 14.04
C SER A 73 -13.08 -7.92 13.54
N ASN A 74 -12.45 -7.43 12.47
CA ASN A 74 -12.71 -6.12 11.92
C ASN A 74 -13.40 -6.23 10.55
N PHE A 75 -14.71 -6.41 10.57
CA PHE A 75 -15.54 -6.39 9.37
C PHE A 75 -16.39 -5.12 9.35
N THR A 76 -16.53 -4.49 8.18
CA THR A 76 -17.67 -3.61 7.93
C THR A 76 -18.81 -4.45 7.36
N ILE A 77 -20.03 -4.21 7.85
CA ILE A 77 -21.22 -4.81 7.24
C ILE A 77 -21.66 -3.88 6.12
N GLU A 78 -21.47 -4.29 4.87
CA GLU A 78 -21.97 -3.59 3.71
C GLU A 78 -22.99 -4.51 3.01
N ASN A 79 -24.23 -4.05 2.94
CA ASN A 79 -25.38 -4.84 2.41
C ASN A 79 -25.58 -6.22 3.07
N GLY A 80 -25.34 -6.32 4.39
CA GLY A 80 -25.50 -7.57 5.14
C GLY A 80 -24.33 -8.58 4.96
N VAL A 81 -23.27 -8.21 4.26
CA VAL A 81 -22.08 -9.04 4.06
C VAL A 81 -20.92 -8.46 4.86
N ASN A 82 -20.27 -9.31 5.67
CA ASN A 82 -19.04 -8.94 6.35
C ASN A 82 -17.91 -8.80 5.30
N LYS A 83 -17.43 -7.56 5.09
CA LYS A 83 -16.24 -7.31 4.28
C LYS A 83 -15.04 -7.12 5.20
N PRO A 84 -13.93 -7.82 4.97
CA PRO A 84 -12.69 -7.55 5.68
C PRO A 84 -12.24 -6.12 5.41
N ILE A 85 -11.93 -5.39 6.47
CA ILE A 85 -11.34 -4.05 6.35
C ILE A 85 -9.83 -4.22 6.20
N HIS A 86 -9.28 -3.86 5.03
CA HIS A 86 -7.88 -3.54 4.96
C HIS A 86 -7.67 -2.24 5.72
N THR A 87 -7.07 -2.34 6.91
CA THR A 87 -6.85 -1.20 7.80
C THR A 87 -5.68 -0.31 7.39
N ASN A 88 -5.10 -0.54 6.21
CA ASN A 88 -4.06 0.31 5.68
C ASN A 88 -4.67 1.64 5.27
N THR A 89 -4.47 2.62 6.13
CA THR A 89 -4.90 3.98 5.87
C THR A 89 -3.91 4.64 4.93
N ASP A 90 -4.41 5.21 3.86
CA ASP A 90 -3.61 6.06 2.98
C ASP A 90 -3.19 7.32 3.74
N VAL A 91 -1.93 7.71 3.54
CA VAL A 91 -1.35 8.88 4.19
C VAL A 91 -0.84 9.84 3.13
N MET A 92 -1.32 11.07 3.23
CA MET A 92 -0.97 12.16 2.34
C MET A 92 -0.40 13.33 3.13
N TYR A 93 0.43 14.14 2.49
CA TYR A 93 0.89 15.41 3.01
C TYR A 93 0.73 16.53 1.99
N ALA A 94 0.70 17.75 2.48
CA ALA A 94 0.76 18.93 1.64
C ALA A 94 1.65 20.01 2.30
N VAL A 95 2.30 20.81 1.48
CA VAL A 95 3.14 21.94 1.91
C VAL A 95 2.74 23.18 1.16
N ALA A 96 2.48 24.26 1.89
CA ALA A 96 2.25 25.59 1.33
C ALA A 96 3.26 26.55 1.95
N LYS A 97 4.26 26.98 1.18
CA LYS A 97 5.36 27.87 1.65
C LYS A 97 5.11 29.32 1.33
N ASP A 98 5.77 30.18 2.08
CA ASP A 98 5.84 31.62 1.85
C ASP A 98 4.46 32.30 1.74
N GLN A 99 3.48 31.81 2.47
CA GLN A 99 2.12 32.34 2.46
C GLN A 99 2.05 33.61 3.29
N THR A 100 1.35 34.62 2.76
CA THR A 100 1.00 35.87 3.44
C THR A 100 -0.53 36.03 3.43
N HIS A 101 -1.06 36.97 4.21
CA HIS A 101 -2.49 37.28 4.17
C HIS A 101 -2.98 37.64 2.75
N GLU A 102 -2.14 38.34 1.97
CA GLU A 102 -2.47 38.72 0.60
C GLU A 102 -2.48 37.51 -0.37
N THR A 103 -1.77 36.45 -0.03
CA THR A 103 -1.75 35.24 -0.81
C THR A 103 -3.14 34.59 -0.77
N ASN A 104 -3.76 34.43 -1.93
CA ASN A 104 -5.10 33.82 -2.06
C ASN A 104 -6.17 34.43 -1.13
N LYS A 105 -6.06 35.74 -0.80
CA LYS A 105 -7.01 36.46 0.08
C LYS A 105 -7.13 35.81 1.46
N GLY A 106 -6.02 35.44 2.06
CA GLY A 106 -5.96 34.80 3.37
C GLY A 106 -6.28 33.32 3.41
N LYS A 107 -6.55 32.69 2.28
CA LYS A 107 -6.80 31.25 2.19
C LYS A 107 -5.51 30.49 1.88
N VAL A 108 -5.30 29.36 2.54
CA VAL A 108 -4.17 28.46 2.23
C VAL A 108 -4.67 27.33 1.35
N LYS A 109 -4.05 27.18 0.16
CA LYS A 109 -4.32 26.08 -0.74
C LYS A 109 -3.36 24.94 -0.50
N PHE A 110 -3.89 23.75 -0.29
CA PHE A 110 -3.12 22.53 -0.11
C PHE A 110 -3.33 21.59 -1.30
N LYS A 111 -2.22 21.14 -1.89
CA LYS A 111 -2.19 20.04 -2.86
C LYS A 111 -1.61 18.83 -2.15
N PHE A 112 -2.46 17.86 -1.82
CA PHE A 112 -2.05 16.66 -1.12
C PHE A 112 -1.36 15.66 -2.06
N LYS A 113 -0.30 15.03 -1.54
CA LYS A 113 0.49 14.03 -2.24
C LYS A 113 0.55 12.76 -1.42
N HIS A 114 0.33 11.62 -2.06
CA HIS A 114 0.44 10.31 -1.43
C HIS A 114 1.90 9.97 -1.12
N ILE A 115 2.18 9.41 0.05
CA ILE A 115 3.53 8.98 0.45
C ILE A 115 3.74 7.47 0.35
N LEU A 116 2.68 6.70 0.16
CA LEU A 116 2.69 5.26 0.03
C LEU A 116 2.63 4.82 -1.44
N SER A 117 2.92 3.56 -1.69
CA SER A 117 2.70 2.90 -2.97
C SER A 117 1.44 2.06 -2.88
N GLN A 118 0.58 2.14 -3.89
CA GLN A 118 -0.60 1.30 -4.01
C GLN A 118 -0.29 0.08 -4.88
N VAL A 119 -0.64 -1.12 -4.43
CA VAL A 119 -0.36 -2.37 -5.14
C VAL A 119 -1.62 -3.20 -5.31
N VAL A 120 -1.84 -3.69 -6.51
CA VAL A 120 -2.95 -4.59 -6.88
C VAL A 120 -2.37 -5.80 -7.58
N PHE A 121 -2.85 -6.99 -7.23
CA PHE A 121 -2.52 -8.23 -7.93
C PHE A 121 -3.71 -8.76 -8.73
N LYS A 122 -3.41 -9.14 -9.97
CA LYS A 122 -4.31 -9.82 -10.89
C LYS A 122 -3.70 -11.14 -11.33
N ALA A 123 -4.50 -12.03 -11.89
CA ALA A 123 -4.04 -13.28 -12.46
C ALA A 123 -4.78 -13.63 -13.75
N LYS A 124 -4.06 -14.22 -14.67
CA LYS A 124 -4.56 -14.88 -15.87
C LYS A 124 -3.76 -16.16 -16.13
N THR A 125 -4.18 -17.02 -17.02
CA THR A 125 -3.41 -18.17 -17.46
C THR A 125 -2.78 -17.91 -18.83
N GLN A 126 -1.66 -18.55 -19.12
CA GLN A 126 -0.91 -18.35 -20.35
C GLN A 126 -1.48 -19.15 -21.53
N TYR A 127 -2.15 -20.28 -21.24
CA TYR A 127 -2.57 -21.25 -22.25
C TYR A 127 -4.08 -21.25 -22.44
N ASP A 128 -4.50 -21.21 -23.70
CA ASP A 128 -5.89 -21.18 -24.15
C ASP A 128 -6.60 -22.56 -24.05
N ASN A 129 -6.01 -23.50 -23.30
CA ASN A 129 -6.40 -24.90 -23.30
C ASN A 129 -6.77 -25.37 -21.89
N ASP A 130 -7.98 -25.13 -21.47
CA ASP A 130 -8.59 -25.79 -20.30
C ASP A 130 -7.75 -25.76 -19.02
N MET A 131 -6.83 -24.79 -18.87
CA MET A 131 -6.11 -24.60 -17.61
C MET A 131 -6.98 -23.83 -16.62
N GLU A 132 -7.30 -24.47 -15.52
CA GLU A 132 -7.98 -23.87 -14.39
C GLU A 132 -7.00 -23.72 -13.23
N VAL A 133 -6.95 -22.52 -12.64
CA VAL A 133 -6.22 -22.27 -11.39
C VAL A 133 -7.24 -21.90 -10.32
N ASP A 134 -7.29 -22.71 -9.26
CA ASP A 134 -8.17 -22.51 -8.12
C ASP A 134 -7.32 -21.98 -6.94
N ILE A 135 -7.45 -20.69 -6.62
CA ILE A 135 -6.61 -20.00 -5.64
C ILE A 135 -7.34 -19.94 -4.30
N ASN A 136 -6.71 -20.47 -3.26
CA ASN A 136 -7.19 -20.41 -1.89
C ASN A 136 -6.60 -19.23 -1.10
N ALA A 137 -5.32 -18.93 -1.30
CA ALA A 137 -4.66 -17.81 -0.63
C ALA A 137 -3.49 -17.27 -1.46
N VAL A 138 -3.20 -15.97 -1.28
CA VAL A 138 -2.01 -15.32 -1.82
C VAL A 138 -1.39 -14.49 -0.72
N SER A 139 -0.07 -14.56 -0.56
CA SER A 139 0.69 -13.71 0.36
C SER A 139 2.01 -13.25 -0.25
N ILE A 140 2.43 -12.03 0.11
CA ILE A 140 3.74 -11.47 -0.24
C ILE A 140 4.66 -11.56 0.97
N HIS A 141 5.92 -11.94 0.74
CA HIS A 141 6.91 -12.20 1.79
C HIS A 141 8.17 -11.36 1.59
N ASN A 142 8.85 -11.07 2.71
CA ASN A 142 10.14 -10.39 2.77
C ASN A 142 10.14 -8.98 2.18
N PHE A 143 9.36 -8.10 2.77
CA PHE A 143 9.38 -6.67 2.55
C PHE A 143 9.43 -5.92 3.89
N GLN A 144 9.82 -4.64 3.87
CA GLN A 144 9.86 -3.80 5.06
C GLN A 144 8.45 -3.27 5.37
N ILE A 145 7.97 -3.45 6.59
CA ILE A 145 6.60 -3.10 6.96
C ILE A 145 6.41 -1.63 7.35
N GLY A 146 7.46 -0.85 7.49
CA GLY A 146 7.31 0.54 7.88
C GLY A 146 8.61 1.34 7.84
N GLY A 147 8.47 2.60 8.14
CA GLY A 147 9.58 3.55 8.14
C GLY A 147 9.16 4.94 8.56
N THR A 148 10.09 5.87 8.41
CA THR A 148 9.89 7.29 8.62
C THR A 148 10.06 8.02 7.29
N PHE A 149 9.05 8.79 6.91
CA PHE A 149 9.05 9.64 5.74
C PHE A 149 9.43 11.07 6.15
N THR A 150 10.49 11.59 5.56
CA THR A 150 10.87 13.00 5.70
C THR A 150 10.21 13.80 4.60
N ILE A 151 9.39 14.78 4.96
CA ILE A 151 8.65 15.61 4.01
C ILE A 151 9.64 16.43 3.17
N PRO A 152 9.70 16.23 1.84
CA PRO A 152 10.56 17.00 0.96
C PRO A 152 9.97 18.37 0.63
N GLU A 153 10.80 19.22 0.07
CA GLU A 153 10.35 20.51 -0.50
C GLU A 153 9.65 20.35 -1.86
N GLY A 154 10.01 19.29 -2.61
CA GLY A 154 9.51 18.97 -3.93
C GLY A 154 8.54 17.77 -3.94
N GLU A 155 8.64 16.98 -5.02
CA GLU A 155 7.88 15.75 -5.14
C GLU A 155 8.42 14.67 -4.20
N PRO A 156 7.55 13.79 -3.66
CA PRO A 156 7.98 12.70 -2.82
C PRO A 156 8.76 11.67 -3.64
N ALA A 157 9.83 11.14 -3.06
CA ALA A 157 10.67 10.10 -3.66
C ALA A 157 10.92 8.97 -2.65
N GLN A 158 11.31 7.81 -3.14
CA GLN A 158 11.66 6.66 -2.29
C GLN A 158 12.77 7.03 -1.30
N SER A 159 13.72 7.89 -1.69
CA SER A 159 14.81 8.38 -0.84
C SER A 159 14.35 9.23 0.36
N ASN A 160 13.12 9.70 0.37
CA ASN A 160 12.53 10.37 1.55
C ASN A 160 12.12 9.38 2.65
N TRP A 161 12.12 8.08 2.36
CA TRP A 161 11.83 7.04 3.33
C TRP A 161 13.10 6.49 3.96
N THR A 162 13.11 6.46 5.28
CA THR A 162 14.05 5.67 6.08
C THR A 162 13.32 4.46 6.62
N LEU A 163 13.59 3.28 6.05
CA LEU A 163 12.92 2.04 6.44
C LEU A 163 13.34 1.60 7.84
N ASN A 164 12.43 0.98 8.58
CA ASN A 164 12.65 0.63 9.98
C ASN A 164 13.43 -0.69 10.21
N GLY A 165 13.85 -1.38 9.14
CA GLY A 165 14.57 -2.65 9.21
C GLY A 165 13.71 -3.87 9.55
N LYS A 166 12.41 -3.68 9.82
CA LYS A 166 11.49 -4.77 10.18
C LYS A 166 10.98 -5.47 8.92
N ASN A 167 11.60 -6.60 8.61
CA ASN A 167 11.21 -7.46 7.50
C ASN A 167 10.00 -8.34 7.88
N GLN A 168 9.18 -8.72 6.89
CA GLN A 168 7.98 -9.54 7.06
C GLN A 168 8.15 -10.94 6.42
N PRO A 169 8.87 -11.86 7.06
CA PRO A 169 9.07 -13.21 6.51
C PRO A 169 7.83 -14.11 6.65
N SER A 170 6.95 -13.83 7.62
CA SER A 170 5.71 -14.60 7.83
C SER A 170 4.63 -14.33 6.78
N GLY A 171 4.87 -13.35 5.89
CA GLY A 171 3.97 -12.98 4.81
C GLY A 171 2.94 -11.93 5.21
N PHE A 172 2.51 -11.19 4.20
CA PHE A 172 1.39 -10.26 4.25
C PHE A 172 0.29 -10.81 3.33
N THR A 173 -0.90 -11.03 3.86
CA THR A 173 -2.01 -11.60 3.10
C THR A 173 -2.47 -10.63 2.03
N VAL A 174 -2.32 -11.01 0.76
CA VAL A 174 -2.84 -10.32 -0.42
C VAL A 174 -4.32 -10.64 -0.58
N LYS A 175 -4.67 -11.92 -0.41
CA LYS A 175 -6.03 -12.41 -0.39
C LYS A 175 -6.15 -13.63 0.50
N LYS A 176 -7.23 -13.66 1.27
CA LYS A 176 -7.70 -14.87 1.94
C LYS A 176 -9.12 -15.14 1.48
N VAL A 177 -9.35 -16.29 0.94
CA VAL A 177 -10.69 -16.71 0.52
C VAL A 177 -11.43 -17.24 1.74
N GLU A 178 -12.70 -16.82 1.91
CA GLU A 178 -13.60 -17.44 2.88
C GLU A 178 -13.77 -18.91 2.56
N GLU A 179 -13.91 -19.74 3.60
CA GLU A 179 -14.11 -21.17 3.45
C GLU A 179 -15.27 -21.47 2.47
N GLY A 180 -14.97 -22.24 1.44
CA GLY A 180 -15.92 -22.59 0.38
C GLY A 180 -16.08 -21.58 -0.77
N LYS A 181 -15.36 -20.45 -0.77
CA LYS A 181 -15.40 -19.44 -1.83
C LYS A 181 -14.03 -19.22 -2.47
N ASN A 182 -13.56 -20.16 -3.25
CA ASN A 182 -12.28 -20.05 -3.95
C ASN A 182 -12.37 -19.13 -5.17
N ILE A 183 -11.29 -18.42 -5.49
CA ILE A 183 -11.20 -17.69 -6.75
C ILE A 183 -10.79 -18.67 -7.83
N LYS A 184 -11.72 -19.03 -8.68
CA LYS A 184 -11.38 -19.69 -9.92
C LYS A 184 -10.85 -18.68 -10.92
N VAL A 185 -9.61 -18.86 -11.34
CA VAL A 185 -9.04 -18.18 -12.48
C VAL A 185 -9.11 -19.15 -13.65
N THR A 186 -10.12 -18.99 -14.49
CA THR A 186 -10.19 -19.68 -15.78
C THR A 186 -9.50 -18.85 -16.84
N LEU A 187 -9.01 -19.53 -17.87
CA LEU A 187 -8.43 -18.88 -19.05
C LEU A 187 -9.41 -17.89 -19.66
N SER A 188 -9.04 -16.63 -19.68
CA SER A 188 -9.63 -15.57 -20.48
C SER A 188 -8.56 -14.54 -20.73
N ASP A 189 -8.70 -13.76 -21.79
CA ASP A 189 -7.83 -12.62 -22.10
C ASP A 189 -7.86 -11.54 -21.02
N ASN A 190 -8.86 -11.62 -20.13
CA ASN A 190 -9.06 -10.67 -19.05
C ASN A 190 -8.50 -11.21 -17.73
N ALA A 191 -7.49 -10.53 -17.19
CA ALA A 191 -6.94 -10.81 -15.88
C ALA A 191 -7.97 -10.53 -14.76
N LYS A 192 -8.11 -11.46 -13.82
CA LYS A 192 -8.99 -11.35 -12.65
C LYS A 192 -8.23 -10.79 -11.46
N ASP A 193 -8.89 -9.94 -10.67
CA ASP A 193 -8.35 -9.48 -9.41
C ASP A 193 -8.19 -10.64 -8.42
N ILE A 194 -6.99 -10.75 -7.83
CA ILE A 194 -6.66 -11.74 -6.80
C ILE A 194 -6.22 -11.07 -5.48
N SER A 195 -6.39 -9.78 -5.36
CA SER A 195 -6.23 -9.02 -4.11
C SER A 195 -7.58 -8.54 -3.61
N ASP A 196 -7.74 -8.40 -2.29
CA ASP A 196 -8.98 -7.90 -1.66
C ASP A 196 -9.10 -6.37 -1.75
N GLY A 197 -8.67 -5.81 -2.85
CA GLY A 197 -8.59 -4.39 -3.12
C GLY A 197 -7.14 -3.90 -3.18
N PRO A 198 -6.94 -2.59 -3.38
CA PRO A 198 -5.63 -2.00 -3.40
C PRO A 198 -4.97 -2.08 -2.03
N MET A 199 -3.73 -2.56 -1.99
CA MET A 199 -2.91 -2.59 -0.79
C MET A 199 -1.94 -1.41 -0.76
N LEU A 200 -1.60 -0.93 0.43
CA LEU A 200 -0.71 0.20 0.64
C LEU A 200 0.59 -0.27 1.29
N PHE A 201 1.71 -0.01 0.63
CA PHE A 201 3.04 -0.37 1.10
C PHE A 201 3.95 0.85 1.21
N VAL A 202 4.91 0.76 2.11
CA VAL A 202 6.01 1.73 2.17
C VAL A 202 6.85 1.61 0.91
N PRO A 203 7.13 2.72 0.20
CA PRO A 203 7.99 2.74 -0.97
C PRO A 203 9.35 2.12 -0.69
N GLN A 204 9.73 1.11 -1.49
CA GLN A 204 10.97 0.37 -1.31
C GLN A 204 11.31 -0.46 -2.53
N LYS A 205 12.58 -0.83 -2.63
CA LYS A 205 13.06 -1.80 -3.61
C LYS A 205 13.08 -3.19 -3.01
N LEU A 206 12.45 -4.15 -3.68
CA LEU A 206 12.45 -5.57 -3.32
C LEU A 206 13.40 -6.34 -4.22
N THR A 207 14.19 -7.21 -3.60
CA THR A 207 15.07 -8.13 -4.32
C THR A 207 14.39 -9.49 -4.40
N LYS A 208 14.20 -10.02 -5.60
CA LYS A 208 13.55 -11.30 -5.81
C LYS A 208 14.34 -12.47 -5.23
N TRP A 209 13.63 -13.49 -4.82
CA TRP A 209 14.19 -14.78 -4.44
C TRP A 209 15.04 -15.37 -5.57
N ALA A 210 16.27 -15.77 -5.23
CA ALA A 210 17.24 -16.34 -6.17
C ALA A 210 17.07 -17.87 -6.23
N VAL A 211 16.29 -18.35 -7.17
CA VAL A 211 16.16 -19.79 -7.44
C VAL A 211 17.35 -20.32 -8.27
N PRO A 212 17.79 -21.59 -8.08
CA PRO A 212 17.29 -22.55 -7.10
C PRO A 212 17.92 -22.32 -5.72
N SER A 213 17.10 -21.99 -4.72
CA SER A 213 17.47 -21.96 -3.30
C SER A 213 16.20 -22.17 -2.48
N THR A 214 16.34 -22.57 -1.21
CA THR A 214 15.17 -22.82 -0.38
C THR A 214 14.49 -21.53 0.08
N ILE A 215 13.20 -21.59 0.42
CA ILE A 215 12.47 -20.48 1.03
C ILE A 215 13.13 -20.05 2.36
N ALA A 216 13.71 -20.97 3.11
CA ALA A 216 14.46 -20.64 4.33
C ALA A 216 15.68 -19.75 4.02
N ALA A 217 16.40 -20.04 2.94
CA ALA A 217 17.51 -19.21 2.48
C ALA A 217 17.02 -17.83 1.99
N ALA A 218 15.91 -17.79 1.26
CA ALA A 218 15.28 -16.54 0.83
C ALA A 218 14.88 -15.65 2.03
N ASN A 219 14.29 -16.24 3.07
CA ASN A 219 13.93 -15.51 4.30
C ASN A 219 15.15 -14.96 5.02
N THR A 220 16.23 -15.75 5.12
CA THR A 220 17.50 -15.30 5.71
C THR A 220 18.12 -14.14 4.90
N ALA A 221 18.09 -14.23 3.58
CA ALA A 221 18.60 -13.21 2.66
C ALA A 221 17.63 -12.04 2.44
N LYS A 222 16.44 -12.06 3.05
CA LYS A 222 15.35 -11.08 2.87
C LYS A 222 14.95 -10.89 1.40
N GLN A 223 14.98 -11.97 0.63
CA GLN A 223 14.56 -11.98 -0.77
C GLN A 223 13.07 -12.21 -0.88
N SER A 224 12.41 -11.42 -1.72
CA SER A 224 10.96 -11.36 -1.82
C SER A 224 10.39 -12.43 -2.76
N TYR A 225 9.23 -12.95 -2.37
CA TYR A 225 8.45 -13.90 -3.17
C TYR A 225 6.96 -13.77 -2.85
N LEU A 226 6.14 -14.26 -3.76
CA LEU A 226 4.73 -14.56 -3.50
C LEU A 226 4.59 -16.03 -3.15
N LYS A 227 3.73 -16.32 -2.17
CA LYS A 227 3.26 -17.67 -1.87
C LYS A 227 1.79 -17.75 -2.27
N ILE A 228 1.47 -18.72 -3.12
CA ILE A 228 0.14 -18.92 -3.69
C ILE A 228 -0.32 -20.33 -3.32
N THR A 229 -1.32 -20.43 -2.47
CA THR A 229 -1.95 -21.71 -2.12
C THR A 229 -3.03 -22.00 -3.16
N CYS A 230 -2.81 -22.98 -4.02
CA CYS A 230 -3.68 -23.22 -5.17
C CYS A 230 -3.77 -24.70 -5.59
N LYS A 231 -4.67 -24.95 -6.54
CA LYS A 231 -4.77 -26.17 -7.34
C LYS A 231 -4.70 -25.76 -8.79
N ILE A 232 -4.05 -26.57 -9.63
CA ILE A 232 -3.94 -26.35 -11.07
C ILE A 232 -4.43 -27.59 -11.79
N LYS A 233 -5.37 -27.41 -12.71
CA LYS A 233 -5.87 -28.44 -13.62
C LYS A 233 -5.62 -28.04 -15.06
N GLN A 234 -5.45 -29.04 -15.92
CA GLN A 234 -5.47 -28.88 -17.36
C GLN A 234 -6.16 -30.06 -18.00
N GLY A 235 -7.12 -29.80 -18.87
CA GLY A 235 -7.92 -30.86 -19.48
C GLY A 235 -8.64 -31.75 -18.45
N GLY A 236 -9.05 -31.18 -17.30
CA GLY A 236 -9.69 -31.88 -16.20
C GLY A 236 -8.77 -32.68 -15.25
N ALA A 237 -7.48 -32.86 -15.60
CA ALA A 237 -6.51 -33.53 -14.75
C ALA A 237 -5.76 -32.55 -13.84
N PHE A 238 -5.49 -32.95 -12.57
CA PHE A 238 -4.66 -32.15 -11.69
C PHE A 238 -3.19 -32.22 -12.07
N LEU A 239 -2.59 -31.06 -12.32
CA LEU A 239 -1.16 -30.88 -12.50
C LEU A 239 -0.50 -30.54 -11.17
N PHE A 240 -1.22 -29.82 -10.27
CA PHE A 240 -0.76 -29.41 -8.95
C PHE A 240 -1.90 -29.40 -7.96
N GLY A 241 -1.65 -29.89 -6.74
CA GLY A 241 -2.70 -30.16 -5.76
C GLY A 241 -3.54 -31.39 -6.12
N SER A 242 -4.72 -31.52 -5.51
CA SER A 242 -5.66 -32.60 -5.74
C SER A 242 -7.10 -32.15 -5.52
N ASN A 243 -8.06 -33.06 -5.65
CA ASN A 243 -9.47 -32.73 -5.37
C ASN A 243 -9.68 -32.22 -3.94
N THR A 244 -8.91 -32.76 -2.99
CA THR A 244 -9.05 -32.48 -1.56
C THR A 244 -7.93 -31.60 -1.00
N GLU A 245 -6.85 -31.35 -1.76
CA GLU A 245 -5.65 -30.69 -1.25
C GLU A 245 -5.21 -29.50 -2.10
N TYR A 246 -5.08 -28.35 -1.47
CA TYR A 246 -4.34 -27.20 -1.99
C TYR A 246 -2.87 -27.30 -1.64
N LYS A 247 -1.99 -26.87 -2.53
CA LYS A 247 -0.55 -26.85 -2.30
C LYS A 247 0.02 -25.44 -2.46
N ASP A 248 1.15 -25.20 -1.82
CA ASP A 248 1.85 -23.92 -1.88
C ASP A 248 2.79 -23.88 -3.06
N LEU A 249 2.59 -22.87 -3.91
CA LEU A 249 3.41 -22.51 -5.04
C LEU A 249 4.14 -21.21 -4.72
N TYR A 250 5.44 -21.16 -4.94
CA TYR A 250 6.25 -19.99 -4.64
C TYR A 250 6.74 -19.34 -5.93
N VAL A 251 6.72 -18.01 -5.97
CA VAL A 251 7.06 -17.22 -7.17
C VAL A 251 8.00 -16.10 -6.78
N PRO A 252 9.23 -16.06 -7.31
CA PRO A 252 10.14 -14.95 -7.08
C PRO A 252 9.48 -13.62 -7.45
N PHE A 253 9.59 -12.62 -6.58
CA PHE A 253 8.94 -11.33 -6.79
C PHE A 253 9.91 -10.17 -6.57
N GLU A 254 9.98 -9.25 -7.53
CA GLU A 254 10.75 -8.02 -7.43
C GLU A 254 9.87 -6.80 -7.65
N ALA A 255 10.23 -5.70 -7.04
CA ALA A 255 9.55 -4.43 -7.21
C ALA A 255 10.49 -3.26 -6.94
N ASP A 256 10.14 -2.10 -7.48
CA ASP A 256 10.74 -0.80 -7.13
C ASP A 256 9.58 0.19 -6.92
N TRP A 257 9.07 0.20 -5.71
CA TRP A 257 7.88 0.99 -5.35
C TRP A 257 8.25 2.43 -5.03
N GLN A 258 7.60 3.37 -5.72
CA GLN A 258 7.76 4.81 -5.53
C GLN A 258 6.51 5.40 -4.85
N PRO A 259 6.66 6.50 -4.09
CA PRO A 259 5.52 7.20 -3.49
C PRO A 259 4.53 7.68 -4.56
N GLY A 260 3.23 7.63 -4.24
CA GLY A 260 2.16 8.14 -5.10
C GLY A 260 1.98 7.39 -6.42
N LYS A 261 2.53 6.16 -6.53
CA LYS A 261 2.36 5.31 -7.71
C LYS A 261 1.48 4.12 -7.40
N ARG A 262 0.72 3.71 -8.41
CA ARG A 262 -0.10 2.50 -8.40
C ARG A 262 0.54 1.44 -9.27
N TYR A 263 0.78 0.27 -8.70
CA TYR A 263 1.38 -0.89 -9.36
C TYR A 263 0.33 -1.98 -9.54
N ILE A 264 0.16 -2.46 -10.75
CA ILE A 264 -0.74 -3.55 -11.11
C ILE A 264 0.12 -4.70 -11.61
N TYR A 265 0.24 -5.76 -10.82
CA TYR A 265 0.97 -6.97 -11.19
C TYR A 265 -0.02 -8.02 -11.66
N THR A 266 0.14 -8.48 -12.89
CA THR A 266 -0.64 -9.57 -13.45
C THR A 266 0.22 -10.83 -13.49
N LEU A 267 -0.15 -11.82 -12.67
CA LEU A 267 0.48 -13.13 -12.67
C LEU A 267 -0.05 -13.94 -13.85
N ILE A 268 0.86 -14.42 -14.69
CA ILE A 268 0.53 -15.30 -15.80
C ILE A 268 0.86 -16.72 -15.37
N PHE A 269 -0.15 -17.45 -14.98
CA PHE A 269 0.02 -18.80 -14.45
C PHE A 269 0.48 -19.77 -15.53
N GLY A 270 1.61 -20.42 -15.26
CA GLY A 270 2.13 -21.56 -16.01
C GLY A 270 2.82 -22.56 -15.09
N GLY A 271 3.09 -22.16 -13.83
CA GLY A 271 3.80 -22.96 -12.82
C GLY A 271 4.50 -22.07 -11.81
N GLY A 272 5.54 -22.54 -11.17
CA GLY A 272 6.33 -21.85 -10.16
C GLY A 272 7.36 -22.78 -9.53
N TYR A 273 7.65 -22.60 -8.24
CA TYR A 273 8.64 -23.37 -7.51
C TYR A 273 8.05 -23.97 -6.23
N ASP A 274 8.61 -25.09 -5.76
CA ASP A 274 8.37 -25.59 -4.42
C ASP A 274 9.21 -24.81 -3.35
N ALA A 275 9.10 -25.19 -2.08
CA ALA A 275 9.84 -24.54 -1.00
C ALA A 275 11.36 -24.77 -1.05
N ASP A 276 11.80 -25.76 -1.78
CA ASP A 276 13.21 -26.10 -2.00
C ASP A 276 13.81 -25.41 -3.23
N GLY A 277 12.98 -24.67 -3.97
CA GLY A 277 13.37 -23.95 -5.18
C GLY A 277 13.39 -24.80 -6.44
N ASN A 278 12.77 -26.00 -6.42
CA ASN A 278 12.62 -26.82 -7.61
C ASN A 278 11.43 -26.32 -8.45
N PRO A 279 11.55 -26.28 -9.78
CA PRO A 279 10.47 -25.84 -10.64
C PRO A 279 9.28 -26.80 -10.62
N ILE A 280 8.09 -26.24 -10.46
CA ILE A 280 6.80 -26.93 -10.62
C ILE A 280 6.17 -26.38 -11.89
N LEU A 281 6.11 -27.15 -12.94
CA LEU A 281 5.66 -26.73 -14.28
C LEU A 281 6.50 -25.56 -14.83
N GLN A 282 5.99 -24.82 -15.80
CA GLN A 282 6.65 -23.61 -16.30
C GLN A 282 6.52 -22.48 -15.27
N PRO A 283 7.60 -21.71 -15.05
CA PRO A 283 7.54 -20.59 -14.11
C PRO A 283 6.43 -19.57 -14.44
N ILE A 284 5.85 -18.98 -13.42
CA ILE A 284 4.90 -17.86 -13.57
C ILE A 284 5.65 -16.63 -14.06
N ASN A 285 5.14 -16.02 -15.11
CA ASN A 285 5.61 -14.74 -15.61
C ASN A 285 4.77 -13.59 -15.03
N PHE A 286 5.35 -12.40 -14.99
CA PHE A 286 4.68 -11.18 -14.56
C PHE A 286 4.58 -10.18 -15.71
N GLU A 287 3.43 -9.53 -15.79
CA GLU A 287 3.28 -8.24 -16.46
C GLU A 287 3.08 -7.19 -15.36
N ALA A 288 3.79 -6.08 -15.45
CA ALA A 288 3.65 -4.97 -14.52
C ALA A 288 3.22 -3.72 -15.29
N ALA A 289 2.20 -3.05 -14.79
CA ALA A 289 1.80 -1.71 -15.21
C ALA A 289 1.94 -0.75 -14.03
N VAL A 290 2.39 0.46 -14.32
CA VAL A 290 2.57 1.51 -13.33
C VAL A 290 1.78 2.72 -13.78
N ASP A 291 0.84 3.14 -12.95
CA ASP A 291 0.02 4.34 -13.17
C ASP A 291 0.35 5.38 -12.10
N ASP A 292 0.09 6.64 -12.41
CA ASP A 292 0.05 7.66 -11.40
C ASP A 292 -1.18 7.43 -10.51
N TRP A 293 -0.97 7.45 -9.22
CA TRP A 293 -2.06 7.51 -8.27
C TRP A 293 -2.70 8.90 -8.38
N LYS A 294 -3.99 8.96 -8.71
CA LYS A 294 -4.69 10.23 -8.93
C LYS A 294 -4.55 11.11 -7.70
N GLU A 295 -4.10 12.34 -7.94
CA GLU A 295 -4.03 13.36 -6.91
C GLU A 295 -5.45 13.72 -6.43
N GLU A 296 -5.57 13.95 -5.11
CA GLU A 296 -6.79 14.52 -4.56
C GLU A 296 -6.96 15.98 -5.06
N PRO A 297 -8.21 16.44 -5.27
CA PRO A 297 -8.46 17.80 -5.70
C PRO A 297 -7.90 18.82 -4.70
N GLU A 298 -7.48 19.97 -5.19
CA GLU A 298 -7.00 21.06 -4.35
C GLU A 298 -8.02 21.42 -3.26
N SER A 299 -7.59 21.40 -2.00
CA SER A 299 -8.41 21.77 -0.86
C SER A 299 -8.09 23.20 -0.44
N ASN A 300 -9.11 24.06 -0.38
CA ASN A 300 -9.00 25.41 0.17
C ASN A 300 -9.40 25.37 1.65
N VAL A 301 -8.56 25.95 2.51
CA VAL A 301 -8.84 26.12 3.92
C VAL A 301 -8.97 27.61 4.23
N ASP A 302 -10.11 28.02 4.76
CA ASP A 302 -10.29 29.37 5.32
C ASP A 302 -9.64 29.42 6.70
N LEU A 303 -8.65 30.29 6.86
CA LEU A 303 -7.90 30.51 8.11
C LEU A 303 -8.31 31.83 8.76
#